data_ab6f1052bdfeb3632fe3b4d1724c60f9
#
_entry.id   ab6f1052bdfeb3632fe3b4d1724c60f9
#
_cell.length_a   1.000
_cell.length_b   1.000
_cell.length_c   1.000
_cell.angle_alpha   90.00
_cell.angle_beta   90.00
_cell.angle_gamma   90.00
#
_symmetry.space_group_name_H-M   'P 1'
#
loop_
_entity.id
_entity.type
_entity.pdbx_description
1 polymer ?
#
loop_
_entity_poly.entity_id
_entity_poly.type
_entity_poly.pdbx_seq_one_letter_code
_entity_poly.pdbx_strand_id
1 'polypeptide(L)'
;APTAGLHFTEDVLDAIRSRNIDQETVCLHVGAGTFLPVKSSLVSEHTMHREPFVVTLDFLKKLLARIGHVVAVGTTSVRTLESLYYIGVKCIETGVPGDVSQWEPYERDYPYTIEESLKAIIKYLDDNSLTELNSGTRIIIVPGYSFRLVDVLVTNFHQPQSTLLLLISAFVKGDWKKIYDFALSNEFRFLSYGDSSVLFRPR
;
A
#
# COMPACT_ATOMS: atom_id res chain seq x y z
N ALA A 1 -12.88 -7.16 -2.24
CA ALA A 1 -13.41 -5.94 -1.62
C ALA A 1 -12.38 -5.42 -0.60
N PRO A 2 -12.25 -4.12 -0.37
CA PRO A 2 -11.34 -3.52 0.61
C PRO A 2 -11.90 -3.71 2.03
N THR A 3 -11.81 -4.93 2.55
CA THR A 3 -12.48 -5.34 3.80
C THR A 3 -11.97 -4.61 5.04
N ALA A 4 -10.73 -4.13 5.06
CA ALA A 4 -10.21 -3.31 6.15
C ALA A 4 -10.98 -1.98 6.33
N GLY A 5 -11.54 -1.43 5.25
CA GLY A 5 -12.38 -0.23 5.30
C GLY A 5 -13.73 -0.43 6.00
N LEU A 6 -14.21 -1.68 6.13
CA LEU A 6 -15.49 -1.97 6.79
C LEU A 6 -15.48 -1.68 8.30
N HIS A 7 -14.29 -1.56 8.90
CA HIS A 7 -14.15 -1.17 10.32
C HIS A 7 -14.37 0.33 10.54
N PHE A 8 -14.39 1.14 9.48
CA PHE A 8 -14.57 2.59 9.55
C PHE A 8 -16.06 2.91 9.41
N THR A 9 -16.80 2.78 10.52
CA THR A 9 -18.20 3.21 10.62
C THR A 9 -18.29 4.75 10.57
N GLU A 10 -19.49 5.30 10.35
CA GLU A 10 -19.70 6.76 10.38
C GLU A 10 -19.22 7.37 11.70
N ASP A 11 -19.48 6.74 12.85
CA ASP A 11 -18.98 7.22 14.14
C ASP A 11 -17.46 7.31 14.21
N VAL A 12 -16.75 6.32 13.64
CA VAL A 12 -15.28 6.32 13.56
C VAL A 12 -14.81 7.43 12.62
N LEU A 13 -15.45 7.60 11.46
CA LEU A 13 -15.12 8.65 10.51
C LEU A 13 -15.36 10.03 11.10
N ASP A 14 -16.45 10.24 11.85
CA ASP A 14 -16.73 11.49 12.56
C ASP A 14 -15.71 11.77 13.67
N ALA A 15 -15.31 10.73 14.40
CA ALA A 15 -14.25 10.85 15.40
C ALA A 15 -12.89 11.23 14.80
N ILE A 16 -12.58 10.75 13.60
CA ILE A 16 -11.38 11.12 12.83
C ILE A 16 -11.48 12.58 12.38
N ARG A 17 -12.61 12.99 11.79
CA ARG A 17 -12.86 14.36 11.35
C ARG A 17 -12.76 15.36 12.50
N SER A 18 -13.33 15.02 13.67
CA SER A 18 -13.30 15.88 14.87
C SER A 18 -11.88 16.12 15.42
N ARG A 19 -10.92 15.25 15.04
CA ARG A 19 -9.50 15.38 15.39
C ARG A 19 -8.66 16.06 14.31
N ASN A 20 -9.30 16.61 13.27
CA ASN A 20 -8.62 17.22 12.12
C ASN A 20 -7.63 16.28 11.42
N ILE A 21 -7.97 14.98 11.34
CA ILE A 21 -7.20 14.01 10.57
C ILE A 21 -7.77 13.99 9.17
N ASP A 22 -6.94 14.32 8.19
CA ASP A 22 -7.32 14.35 6.78
C ASP A 22 -7.63 12.93 6.30
N GLN A 23 -8.67 12.81 5.46
CA GLN A 23 -9.09 11.56 4.84
C GLN A 23 -9.05 11.71 3.33
N GLU A 24 -8.39 10.75 2.68
CA GLU A 24 -8.28 10.71 1.23
C GLU A 24 -8.62 9.32 0.71
N THR A 25 -9.02 9.26 -0.54
CA THR A 25 -9.39 7.99 -1.18
C THR A 25 -8.58 7.75 -2.43
N VAL A 26 -8.27 6.47 -2.68
CA VAL A 26 -7.70 6.01 -3.94
C VAL A 26 -8.70 5.09 -4.64
N CYS A 27 -8.83 5.24 -5.96
CA CYS A 27 -9.69 4.37 -6.74
C CYS A 27 -8.89 3.15 -7.20
N LEU A 28 -9.34 1.96 -6.79
CA LEU A 28 -8.67 0.70 -7.07
C LEU A 28 -9.60 -0.22 -7.85
N HIS A 29 -9.08 -0.82 -8.92
CA HIS A 29 -9.79 -1.86 -9.67
C HIS A 29 -9.25 -3.24 -9.28
N VAL A 30 -9.79 -3.78 -8.17
CA VAL A 30 -9.33 -5.04 -7.57
C VAL A 30 -9.95 -6.23 -8.30
N GLY A 31 -9.12 -7.04 -8.95
CA GLY A 31 -9.56 -8.29 -9.57
C GLY A 31 -9.71 -9.45 -8.58
N ALA A 32 -10.48 -10.48 -8.94
CA ALA A 32 -10.67 -11.67 -8.12
C ALA A 32 -9.36 -12.44 -7.80
N GLY A 33 -8.30 -12.21 -8.59
CA GLY A 33 -6.99 -12.84 -8.40
C GLY A 33 -6.17 -12.35 -7.21
N THR A 34 -6.50 -11.20 -6.63
CA THR A 34 -5.73 -10.57 -5.53
C THR A 34 -5.70 -11.43 -4.25
N PHE A 35 -6.69 -12.27 -4.06
CA PHE A 35 -6.87 -13.10 -2.85
C PHE A 35 -6.55 -14.58 -3.07
N LEU A 36 -5.92 -14.93 -4.18
CA LEU A 36 -5.53 -16.32 -4.43
C LEU A 36 -4.37 -16.71 -3.51
N PRO A 37 -4.45 -17.90 -2.88
CA PRO A 37 -3.33 -18.43 -2.10
C PRO A 37 -2.09 -18.60 -2.98
N VAL A 38 -0.91 -18.41 -2.40
CA VAL A 38 0.35 -18.76 -3.05
C VAL A 38 0.38 -20.28 -3.21
N LYS A 39 0.24 -20.76 -4.45
CA LYS A 39 0.25 -22.19 -4.78
C LYS A 39 1.66 -22.74 -5.02
N SER A 40 2.62 -21.86 -5.28
CA SER A 40 4.02 -22.23 -5.50
C SER A 40 4.75 -22.44 -4.18
N SER A 41 5.72 -23.35 -4.19
CA SER A 41 6.62 -23.58 -3.06
C SER A 41 7.59 -22.43 -2.83
N LEU A 42 7.87 -21.64 -3.86
CA LEU A 42 8.75 -20.49 -3.83
C LEU A 42 7.96 -19.21 -4.14
N VAL A 43 8.20 -18.16 -3.36
CA VAL A 43 7.58 -16.84 -3.56
C VAL A 43 7.96 -16.24 -4.91
N SER A 44 9.16 -16.54 -5.41
CA SER A 44 9.65 -16.09 -6.72
C SER A 44 8.83 -16.60 -7.91
N GLU A 45 8.18 -17.74 -7.76
CA GLU A 45 7.34 -18.37 -8.80
C GLU A 45 5.89 -17.83 -8.79
N HIS A 46 5.51 -17.11 -7.73
CA HIS A 46 4.18 -16.51 -7.65
C HIS A 46 4.07 -15.30 -8.57
N THR A 47 3.04 -15.27 -9.39
CA THR A 47 2.76 -14.14 -10.28
C THR A 47 1.68 -13.26 -9.71
N MET A 48 2.03 -12.00 -9.44
CA MET A 48 1.08 -10.98 -8.99
C MET A 48 0.23 -10.47 -10.16
N HIS A 49 -1.08 -10.39 -9.94
CA HIS A 49 -1.97 -9.75 -10.90
C HIS A 49 -1.74 -8.24 -10.93
N ARG A 50 -1.95 -7.64 -12.11
CA ARG A 50 -1.97 -6.19 -12.27
C ARG A 50 -3.21 -5.63 -11.60
N GLU A 51 -3.02 -4.69 -10.69
CA GLU A 51 -4.09 -3.91 -10.08
C GLU A 51 -4.05 -2.48 -10.65
N PRO A 52 -4.99 -2.14 -11.53
CA PRO A 52 -5.13 -0.76 -11.99
C PRO A 52 -5.61 0.13 -10.86
N PHE A 53 -5.11 1.37 -10.85
CA PHE A 53 -5.56 2.37 -9.90
C PHE A 53 -5.55 3.78 -10.51
N VAL A 54 -6.33 4.66 -9.89
CA VAL A 54 -6.40 6.07 -10.23
C VAL A 54 -6.16 6.89 -8.97
N VAL A 55 -5.28 7.90 -9.07
CA VAL A 55 -5.06 8.91 -8.03
C VAL A 55 -5.14 10.31 -8.66
N THR A 56 -5.82 11.23 -7.98
CA THR A 56 -5.96 12.59 -8.47
C THR A 56 -4.72 13.44 -8.19
N LEU A 57 -4.54 14.50 -8.97
CA LEU A 57 -3.48 15.50 -8.74
C LEU A 57 -3.61 16.15 -7.34
N ASP A 58 -4.85 16.44 -6.90
CA ASP A 58 -5.11 16.98 -5.57
C ASP A 58 -4.67 16.03 -4.47
N PHE A 59 -5.02 14.73 -4.59
CA PHE A 59 -4.54 13.68 -3.70
C PHE A 59 -3.01 13.66 -3.60
N LEU A 60 -2.30 13.72 -4.73
CA LEU A 60 -0.83 13.70 -4.74
C LEU A 60 -0.23 14.94 -4.05
N LYS A 61 -0.82 16.12 -4.24
CA LYS A 61 -0.39 17.36 -3.58
C LYS A 61 -0.61 17.29 -2.06
N LYS A 62 -1.73 16.75 -1.60
CA LYS A 62 -2.01 16.52 -0.18
C LYS A 62 -1.07 15.47 0.42
N LEU A 63 -0.86 14.36 -0.30
CA LEU A 63 0.04 13.30 0.12
C LEU A 63 1.50 13.81 0.29
N LEU A 64 1.97 14.63 -0.64
CA LEU A 64 3.28 15.27 -0.57
C LEU A 64 3.44 16.11 0.71
N ALA A 65 2.38 16.81 1.12
CA ALA A 65 2.37 17.63 2.34
C ALA A 65 2.31 16.79 3.64
N ARG A 66 2.05 15.49 3.55
CA ARG A 66 1.86 14.59 4.70
C ARG A 66 2.86 13.44 4.76
N ILE A 67 3.96 13.51 4.02
CA ILE A 67 5.05 12.51 4.11
C ILE A 67 5.49 12.36 5.58
N GLY A 68 5.63 11.11 6.03
CA GLY A 68 5.95 10.78 7.44
C GLY A 68 4.74 10.69 8.38
N HIS A 69 3.51 10.89 7.86
CA HIS A 69 2.25 10.81 8.61
C HIS A 69 1.16 10.07 7.84
N VAL A 70 1.51 9.04 7.08
CA VAL A 70 0.61 8.33 6.18
C VAL A 70 0.08 7.05 6.82
N VAL A 71 -1.23 6.98 6.99
CA VAL A 71 -1.96 5.80 7.46
C VAL A 71 -2.67 5.16 6.26
N ALA A 72 -2.29 3.94 5.92
CA ALA A 72 -2.96 3.17 4.87
C ALA A 72 -4.01 2.23 5.47
N VAL A 73 -5.21 2.21 4.89
CA VAL A 73 -6.27 1.28 5.25
C VAL A 73 -6.38 0.21 4.17
N GLY A 74 -5.95 -1.00 4.51
CA GLY A 74 -5.90 -2.16 3.62
C GLY A 74 -4.56 -2.33 2.89
N THR A 75 -4.19 -3.58 2.66
CA THR A 75 -2.94 -3.98 2.00
C THR A 75 -2.86 -3.53 0.54
N THR A 76 -4.00 -3.45 -0.16
CA THR A 76 -4.06 -2.95 -1.53
C THR A 76 -3.73 -1.45 -1.57
N SER A 77 -4.21 -0.67 -0.59
CA SER A 77 -3.84 0.74 -0.45
C SER A 77 -2.34 0.91 -0.22
N VAL A 78 -1.73 0.07 0.63
CA VAL A 78 -0.27 0.06 0.81
C VAL A 78 0.46 -0.15 -0.51
N ARG A 79 0.06 -1.19 -1.28
CA ARG A 79 0.71 -1.49 -2.56
C ARG A 79 0.58 -0.34 -3.56
N THR A 80 -0.57 0.31 -3.61
CA THR A 80 -0.79 1.50 -4.45
C THR A 80 0.11 2.66 -4.01
N LEU A 81 0.10 3.00 -2.73
CA LEU A 81 0.88 4.11 -2.19
C LEU A 81 2.38 3.90 -2.40
N GLU A 82 2.90 2.72 -2.06
CA GLU A 82 4.31 2.39 -2.27
C GLU A 82 4.71 2.38 -3.76
N SER A 83 3.78 2.05 -4.66
CA SER A 83 3.99 2.10 -6.11
C SER A 83 4.19 3.51 -6.64
N LEU A 84 3.63 4.55 -5.99
CA LEU A 84 3.82 5.94 -6.40
C LEU A 84 5.30 6.33 -6.38
N TYR A 85 6.09 5.78 -5.47
CA TYR A 85 7.53 6.01 -5.45
C TYR A 85 8.18 5.59 -6.78
N TYR A 86 7.95 4.37 -7.24
CA TYR A 86 8.56 3.81 -8.46
C TYR A 86 8.02 4.49 -9.72
N ILE A 87 6.74 4.89 -9.73
CA ILE A 87 6.16 5.67 -10.82
C ILE A 87 6.84 7.04 -10.91
N GLY A 88 7.08 7.68 -9.76
CA GLY A 88 7.80 8.95 -9.71
C GLY A 88 9.25 8.82 -10.19
N VAL A 89 9.94 7.75 -9.83
CA VAL A 89 11.26 7.44 -10.36
C VAL A 89 11.24 7.34 -11.90
N LYS A 90 10.25 6.65 -12.48
CA LYS A 90 10.07 6.59 -13.93
C LYS A 90 9.86 7.97 -14.54
N CYS A 91 9.03 8.80 -13.92
CA CYS A 91 8.88 10.19 -14.38
C CYS A 91 10.21 10.97 -14.38
N ILE A 92 11.07 10.76 -13.37
CA ILE A 92 12.38 11.41 -13.30
C ILE A 92 13.31 10.89 -14.42
N GLU A 93 13.37 9.58 -14.62
CA GLU A 93 14.36 8.94 -15.49
C GLU A 93 13.94 8.91 -16.96
N THR A 94 12.64 8.80 -17.25
CA THR A 94 12.12 8.62 -18.61
C THR A 94 11.18 9.73 -19.08
N GLY A 95 10.79 10.63 -18.19
CA GLY A 95 9.83 11.71 -18.47
C GLY A 95 8.36 11.28 -18.46
N VAL A 96 8.05 9.98 -18.27
CA VAL A 96 6.67 9.46 -18.31
C VAL A 96 6.42 8.49 -17.16
N PRO A 97 5.19 8.44 -16.60
CA PRO A 97 4.80 7.41 -15.66
C PRO A 97 4.67 6.06 -16.36
N GLY A 98 4.70 4.98 -15.58
CA GLY A 98 4.47 3.63 -16.08
C GLY A 98 3.98 2.71 -14.97
N ASP A 99 3.50 1.51 -15.34
CA ASP A 99 3.14 0.47 -14.36
C ASP A 99 4.36 0.01 -13.57
N VAL A 100 4.12 -0.43 -12.33
CA VAL A 100 5.17 -1.00 -11.46
C VAL A 100 5.19 -2.51 -11.63
N SER A 101 6.36 -3.06 -11.98
CA SER A 101 6.57 -4.50 -12.11
C SER A 101 6.66 -5.19 -10.74
N GLN A 102 6.50 -6.52 -10.74
CA GLN A 102 6.40 -7.29 -9.49
C GLN A 102 7.65 -7.16 -8.62
N TRP A 103 8.82 -7.28 -9.21
CA TRP A 103 10.11 -7.32 -8.52
C TRP A 103 10.90 -6.02 -8.62
N GLU A 104 10.34 -4.99 -9.26
CA GLU A 104 10.99 -3.69 -9.47
C GLU A 104 11.66 -3.11 -8.21
N PRO A 105 11.06 -3.21 -7.00
CA PRO A 105 11.70 -2.72 -5.78
C PRO A 105 13.05 -3.34 -5.44
N TYR A 106 13.33 -4.50 -6.01
CA TYR A 106 14.48 -5.34 -5.66
C TYR A 106 15.52 -5.44 -6.79
N GLU A 107 15.26 -4.80 -7.95
CA GLU A 107 16.13 -4.88 -9.12
C GLU A 107 17.41 -4.06 -8.95
N ARG A 108 17.32 -2.95 -8.22
CA ARG A 108 18.45 -2.02 -7.99
C ARG A 108 18.18 -1.08 -6.83
N ASP A 109 19.20 -0.35 -6.41
CA ASP A 109 19.03 0.78 -5.51
C ASP A 109 18.49 2.00 -6.27
N TYR A 110 17.59 2.71 -5.63
CA TYR A 110 16.96 3.92 -6.15
C TYR A 110 17.43 5.13 -5.33
N PRO A 111 18.20 6.07 -5.93
CA PRO A 111 18.83 7.18 -5.19
C PRO A 111 17.87 8.33 -4.87
N TYR A 112 16.60 8.24 -5.30
CA TYR A 112 15.62 9.31 -5.15
C TYR A 112 14.86 9.22 -3.84
N THR A 113 14.47 10.37 -3.30
CA THR A 113 13.56 10.46 -2.15
C THR A 113 12.11 10.29 -2.60
N ILE A 114 11.24 9.96 -1.65
CA ILE A 114 9.78 9.93 -1.92
C ILE A 114 9.26 11.31 -2.32
N GLU A 115 9.82 12.37 -1.77
CA GLU A 115 9.44 13.74 -2.09
C GLU A 115 9.75 14.08 -3.56
N GLU A 116 10.95 13.75 -4.04
CA GLU A 116 11.34 13.92 -5.45
C GLU A 116 10.42 13.13 -6.38
N SER A 117 10.12 11.88 -6.02
CA SER A 117 9.25 11.01 -6.79
C SER A 117 7.83 11.57 -6.91
N LEU A 118 7.21 12.00 -5.80
CA LEU A 118 5.87 12.59 -5.84
C LEU A 118 5.85 13.91 -6.62
N LYS A 119 6.87 14.76 -6.45
CA LYS A 119 7.01 16.01 -7.23
C LYS A 119 7.11 15.74 -8.74
N ALA A 120 7.81 14.67 -9.14
CA ALA A 120 7.95 14.31 -10.54
C ALA A 120 6.60 13.87 -11.16
N ILE A 121 5.78 13.11 -10.43
CA ILE A 121 4.43 12.76 -10.90
C ILE A 121 3.57 14.01 -11.01
N ILE A 122 3.56 14.86 -9.98
CA ILE A 122 2.79 16.12 -9.98
C ILE A 122 3.19 16.98 -11.17
N LYS A 123 4.49 17.17 -11.39
CA LYS A 123 5.01 17.93 -12.53
C LYS A 123 4.56 17.33 -13.87
N TYR A 124 4.63 16.01 -14.03
CA TYR A 124 4.17 15.35 -15.25
C TYR A 124 2.68 15.64 -15.51
N LEU A 125 1.83 15.54 -14.48
CA LEU A 125 0.40 15.82 -14.62
C LEU A 125 0.13 17.29 -14.95
N ASP A 126 0.79 18.21 -14.26
CA ASP A 126 0.64 19.66 -14.51
C ASP A 126 1.12 20.03 -15.94
N ASP A 127 2.29 19.54 -16.38
CA ASP A 127 2.86 19.80 -17.72
C ASP A 127 1.96 19.28 -18.86
N ASN A 128 1.22 18.20 -18.61
CA ASN A 128 0.32 17.60 -19.60
C ASN A 128 -1.16 17.98 -19.40
N SER A 129 -1.47 18.91 -18.50
CA SER A 129 -2.84 19.35 -18.16
C SER A 129 -3.74 18.17 -17.75
N LEU A 130 -3.20 17.19 -17.02
CA LEU A 130 -3.90 16.03 -16.50
C LEU A 130 -4.34 16.26 -15.06
N THR A 131 -5.53 15.82 -14.71
CA THR A 131 -6.09 15.95 -13.36
C THR A 131 -5.92 14.69 -12.52
N GLU A 132 -5.49 13.59 -13.15
CA GLU A 132 -5.33 12.28 -12.49
C GLU A 132 -4.21 11.46 -13.14
N LEU A 133 -3.60 10.60 -12.33
CA LEU A 133 -2.70 9.54 -12.76
C LEU A 133 -3.47 8.23 -12.88
N ASN A 134 -3.48 7.67 -14.07
CA ASN A 134 -3.95 6.30 -14.34
C ASN A 134 -2.73 5.38 -14.48
N SER A 135 -2.59 4.39 -13.62
CA SER A 135 -1.46 3.45 -13.64
C SER A 135 -1.87 2.09 -13.09
N GLY A 136 -0.92 1.19 -12.95
CA GLY A 136 -1.15 -0.13 -12.38
C GLY A 136 0.07 -0.68 -11.66
N THR A 137 -0.18 -1.59 -10.74
CA THR A 137 0.89 -2.22 -9.99
C THR A 137 0.76 -3.74 -9.96
N ARG A 138 1.90 -4.41 -10.04
CA ARG A 138 2.09 -5.82 -9.69
C ARG A 138 3.02 -5.97 -8.48
N ILE A 139 3.38 -4.86 -7.83
CA ILE A 139 4.37 -4.88 -6.74
C ILE A 139 4.09 -6.01 -5.76
N ILE A 140 5.11 -6.81 -5.45
CA ILE A 140 5.11 -7.72 -4.32
C ILE A 140 5.93 -7.10 -3.19
N ILE A 141 5.39 -7.13 -1.97
CA ILE A 141 6.09 -6.64 -0.79
C ILE A 141 6.43 -7.85 0.09
N VAL A 142 7.71 -8.11 0.25
CA VAL A 142 8.25 -9.24 1.00
C VAL A 142 9.22 -8.75 2.08
N PRO A 143 9.57 -9.57 3.08
CA PRO A 143 10.59 -9.23 4.07
C PRO A 143 11.87 -8.71 3.42
N GLY A 144 12.38 -7.57 3.93
CA GLY A 144 13.49 -6.82 3.35
C GLY A 144 13.07 -5.61 2.52
N TYR A 145 11.76 -5.45 2.22
CA TYR A 145 11.25 -4.25 1.56
C TYR A 145 11.43 -3.01 2.44
N SER A 146 11.91 -1.92 1.84
CA SER A 146 12.04 -0.62 2.49
C SER A 146 10.85 0.26 2.16
N PHE A 147 9.90 0.39 3.10
CA PHE A 147 8.73 1.26 2.93
C PHE A 147 9.15 2.72 2.76
N ARG A 148 8.58 3.39 1.77
CA ARG A 148 8.91 4.77 1.39
C ARG A 148 7.88 5.78 1.88
N LEU A 149 6.62 5.38 1.94
CA LEU A 149 5.50 6.30 2.15
C LEU A 149 4.63 5.93 3.37
N VAL A 150 4.28 4.65 3.52
CA VAL A 150 3.33 4.22 4.56
C VAL A 150 4.02 4.10 5.92
N ASP A 151 3.48 4.79 6.92
CA ASP A 151 3.98 4.78 8.30
C ASP A 151 3.14 3.89 9.23
N VAL A 152 1.82 3.82 8.97
CA VAL A 152 0.88 3.02 9.75
C VAL A 152 -0.03 2.24 8.79
N LEU A 153 -0.31 0.99 9.11
CA LEU A 153 -1.20 0.13 8.36
C LEU A 153 -2.35 -0.36 9.23
N VAL A 154 -3.58 -0.10 8.77
CA VAL A 154 -4.80 -0.72 9.32
C VAL A 154 -5.21 -1.87 8.41
N THR A 155 -5.31 -3.08 8.95
CA THR A 155 -5.62 -4.26 8.13
C THR A 155 -6.26 -5.37 8.95
N ASN A 156 -7.01 -6.27 8.28
CA ASN A 156 -7.50 -7.51 8.87
C ASN A 156 -6.35 -8.50 9.10
N PHE A 157 -6.60 -9.54 9.88
CA PHE A 157 -5.70 -10.69 9.99
C PHE A 157 -5.83 -11.59 8.77
N HIS A 158 -4.69 -11.97 8.19
CA HIS A 158 -4.61 -12.73 6.93
C HIS A 158 -4.24 -14.19 7.15
N GLN A 159 -4.52 -15.03 6.15
CA GLN A 159 -4.16 -16.44 6.16
C GLN A 159 -2.64 -16.66 6.05
N PRO A 160 -2.12 -17.75 6.65
CA PRO A 160 -0.80 -18.26 6.32
C PRO A 160 -0.64 -18.50 4.80
N GLN A 161 0.60 -18.51 4.32
CA GLN A 161 0.93 -18.75 2.91
C GLN A 161 0.23 -17.79 1.93
N SER A 162 0.04 -16.54 2.33
CA SER A 162 -0.49 -15.49 1.46
C SER A 162 0.52 -14.38 1.25
N THR A 163 0.44 -13.72 0.08
CA THR A 163 1.26 -12.52 -0.21
C THR A 163 0.93 -11.38 0.76
N LEU A 164 -0.28 -11.38 1.33
CA LEU A 164 -0.71 -10.40 2.32
C LEU A 164 0.07 -10.56 3.64
N LEU A 165 0.30 -11.79 4.08
CA LEU A 165 1.11 -12.05 5.27
C LEU A 165 2.59 -11.73 5.05
N LEU A 166 3.10 -11.88 3.83
CA LEU A 166 4.47 -11.45 3.48
C LEU A 166 4.60 -9.92 3.63
N LEU A 167 3.60 -9.16 3.16
CA LEU A 167 3.55 -7.71 3.33
C LEU A 167 3.54 -7.32 4.82
N ILE A 168 2.69 -7.97 5.64
CA ILE A 168 2.65 -7.73 7.08
C ILE A 168 4.02 -8.03 7.70
N SER A 169 4.62 -9.16 7.36
CA SER A 169 5.95 -9.54 7.87
C SER A 169 7.01 -8.51 7.52
N ALA A 170 6.98 -7.97 6.30
CA ALA A 170 7.86 -6.89 5.88
C ALA A 170 7.61 -5.62 6.70
N PHE A 171 6.33 -5.26 6.91
CA PHE A 171 5.94 -4.03 7.58
C PHE A 171 6.38 -3.97 9.04
N VAL A 172 6.26 -5.09 9.76
CA VAL A 172 6.63 -5.20 11.18
C VAL A 172 8.03 -5.79 11.40
N LYS A 173 8.90 -5.78 10.38
CA LYS A 173 10.28 -6.29 10.43
C LYS A 173 10.41 -7.71 11.04
N GLY A 174 9.46 -8.60 10.71
CA GLY A 174 9.47 -10.00 11.14
C GLY A 174 8.68 -10.33 12.41
N ASP A 175 8.21 -9.35 13.17
CA ASP A 175 7.45 -9.57 14.41
C ASP A 175 6.00 -10.06 14.20
N TRP A 176 5.60 -10.32 12.96
CA TRP A 176 4.24 -10.75 12.62
C TRP A 176 3.79 -11.98 13.43
N LYS A 177 4.71 -12.93 13.71
CA LYS A 177 4.39 -14.16 14.43
C LYS A 177 3.90 -13.86 15.86
N LYS A 178 4.59 -12.97 16.59
CA LYS A 178 4.16 -12.55 17.94
C LYS A 178 2.78 -11.92 17.93
N ILE A 179 2.49 -11.07 16.91
CA ILE A 179 1.20 -10.40 16.75
C ILE A 179 0.10 -11.45 16.50
N TYR A 180 0.37 -12.42 15.64
CA TYR A 180 -0.60 -13.47 15.29
C TYR A 180 -0.79 -14.50 16.41
N ASP A 181 0.27 -14.88 17.12
CA ASP A 181 0.17 -15.75 18.30
C ASP A 181 -0.66 -15.09 19.41
N PHE A 182 -0.48 -13.77 19.62
CA PHE A 182 -1.33 -13.01 20.54
C PHE A 182 -2.80 -13.01 20.09
N ALA A 183 -3.06 -12.73 18.83
CA ALA A 183 -4.43 -12.68 18.30
C ALA A 183 -5.12 -14.04 18.43
N LEU A 184 -4.42 -15.15 18.09
CA LEU A 184 -4.95 -16.51 18.23
C LEU A 184 -5.24 -16.88 19.70
N SER A 185 -4.36 -16.45 20.62
CA SER A 185 -4.51 -16.75 22.05
C SER A 185 -5.61 -15.91 22.73
N ASN A 186 -6.09 -14.85 22.08
CA ASN A 186 -7.09 -13.93 22.59
C ASN A 186 -8.39 -13.92 21.75
N GLU A 187 -8.67 -15.01 21.03
CA GLU A 187 -9.91 -15.25 20.29
C GLU A 187 -10.25 -14.22 19.21
N PHE A 188 -9.24 -13.52 18.65
CA PHE A 188 -9.44 -12.62 17.52
C PHE A 188 -9.91 -13.39 16.30
N ARG A 189 -10.88 -12.82 15.60
CA ARG A 189 -11.41 -13.37 14.36
C ARG A 189 -10.54 -12.93 13.18
N PHE A 190 -10.36 -13.83 12.24
CA PHE A 190 -9.50 -13.64 11.08
C PHE A 190 -10.31 -13.38 9.81
N LEU A 191 -9.62 -12.94 8.76
CA LEU A 191 -10.13 -12.72 7.41
C LEU A 191 -11.07 -11.51 7.29
N SER A 192 -11.86 -11.50 6.20
CA SER A 192 -12.61 -10.33 5.72
C SER A 192 -13.65 -9.78 6.70
N TYR A 193 -14.24 -10.64 7.50
CA TYR A 193 -15.24 -10.28 8.53
C TYR A 193 -14.71 -10.44 9.96
N GLY A 194 -13.40 -10.61 10.08
CA GLY A 194 -12.71 -10.71 11.35
C GLY A 194 -12.36 -9.35 11.94
N ASP A 195 -11.54 -9.39 12.97
CA ASP A 195 -11.02 -8.21 13.64
C ASP A 195 -9.89 -7.55 12.83
N SER A 196 -9.56 -6.31 13.14
CA SER A 196 -8.47 -5.59 12.50
C SER A 196 -7.31 -5.31 13.44
N SER A 197 -6.18 -4.99 12.87
CA SER A 197 -4.97 -4.55 13.57
C SER A 197 -4.54 -3.19 13.07
N VAL A 198 -3.96 -2.39 13.95
CA VAL A 198 -3.24 -1.15 13.62
C VAL A 198 -1.77 -1.41 13.84
N LEU A 199 -1.00 -1.41 12.78
CA LEU A 199 0.42 -1.72 12.78
C LEU A 199 1.23 -0.45 12.54
N PHE A 200 2.21 -0.20 13.38
CA PHE A 200 3.15 0.90 13.22
C PHE A 200 4.45 0.37 12.65
N ARG A 201 4.99 1.07 11.65
CA ARG A 201 6.29 0.74 11.09
C ARG A 201 7.38 0.98 12.13
N PRO A 202 8.20 -0.01 12.50
CA PRO A 202 9.34 0.20 13.38
C PRO A 202 10.34 1.18 12.75
N ARG A 203 10.78 2.17 13.52
CA ARG A 203 11.79 3.16 13.14
C ARG A 203 13.19 2.56 13.08
#